data_ee8cc8d31eb84a5c32f4ba104298eea6
#
_entry.id   ee8cc8d31eb84a5c32f4ba104298eea6
#
_cell.length_a   1.000
_cell.length_b   1.000
_cell.length_c   1.000
_cell.angle_alpha   90.00
_cell.angle_beta   90.00
_cell.angle_gamma   90.00
#
_symmetry.space_group_name_H-M   'P 1'
#
loop_
_entity.id
_entity.type
_entity.pdbx_description
1 polymer ?
#
loop_
_entity_poly.entity_id
_entity_poly.type
_entity_poly.pdbx_seq_one_letter_code
_entity_poly.pdbx_strand_id
1 'polypeptide(L)'
;MKHIIILAIMLLSFTAASAQEGKNIYNKYSGGKNVSAVYISPSMFKLIGQLPDLEIDTADGSSMNIAPLISSFQGFYMLDVSDPAVISSINKDVAAMISKGKYELLMEMKDEGDHLEIYTCGNEKIIESFIFIASDSDGIQFICIDGMMDRKDLENILINSVQ
;
A
#
# COMPACT_ATOMS: atom_id res chain seq x y z
N MET A 1 8.52 -38.90 13.05
CA MET A 1 9.08 -37.57 13.39
C MET A 1 9.52 -36.76 12.14
N LYS A 2 10.28 -37.36 11.21
CA LYS A 2 10.73 -36.63 9.98
C LYS A 2 9.57 -36.06 9.13
N HIS A 3 8.46 -36.77 9.00
CA HIS A 3 7.29 -36.33 8.21
C HIS A 3 6.49 -35.22 8.90
N ILE A 4 6.50 -35.12 10.22
CA ILE A 4 5.84 -34.07 11.00
C ILE A 4 6.62 -32.76 10.86
N ILE A 5 7.96 -32.85 10.84
CA ILE A 5 8.83 -31.67 10.66
C ILE A 5 8.67 -31.09 9.24
N ILE A 6 8.55 -31.94 8.22
CA ILE A 6 8.33 -31.51 6.82
C ILE A 6 6.95 -30.84 6.69
N LEU A 7 5.91 -31.36 7.35
CA LEU A 7 4.58 -30.78 7.36
C LEU A 7 4.55 -29.42 8.10
N ALA A 8 5.29 -29.28 9.21
CA ALA A 8 5.41 -28.03 9.95
C ALA A 8 6.15 -26.95 9.16
N ILE A 9 7.18 -27.31 8.39
CA ILE A 9 7.91 -26.40 7.51
C ILE A 9 7.05 -25.95 6.32
N MET A 10 6.19 -26.82 5.78
CA MET A 10 5.22 -26.45 4.74
C MET A 10 4.13 -25.48 5.24
N LEU A 11 3.71 -25.57 6.49
CA LEU A 11 2.70 -24.68 7.08
C LEU A 11 3.26 -23.28 7.38
N LEU A 12 4.57 -23.12 7.59
CA LEU A 12 5.22 -21.84 7.85
C LEU A 12 5.50 -21.00 6.59
N SER A 13 5.35 -21.59 5.40
CA SER A 13 5.66 -20.91 4.13
C SER A 13 4.49 -20.09 3.55
N PHE A 14 3.31 -20.08 4.17
CA PHE A 14 2.11 -19.47 3.59
C PHE A 14 1.84 -18.02 4.00
N THR A 15 2.64 -17.40 4.87
CA THR A 15 2.33 -16.09 5.43
C THR A 15 3.01 -14.89 4.75
N ALA A 16 3.97 -15.11 3.84
CA ALA A 16 4.75 -14.03 3.23
C ALA A 16 4.29 -13.60 1.82
N ALA A 17 3.21 -14.20 1.27
CA ALA A 17 2.84 -13.98 -0.12
C ALA A 17 1.97 -12.73 -0.36
N SER A 18 1.42 -12.12 0.70
CA SER A 18 0.44 -11.02 0.53
C SER A 18 1.09 -9.67 0.27
N ALA A 19 2.20 -9.37 0.95
CA ALA A 19 2.90 -8.08 0.84
C ALA A 19 3.70 -7.89 -0.46
N GLN A 20 3.72 -8.87 -1.37
CA GLN A 20 4.51 -8.78 -2.62
C GLN A 20 3.66 -8.51 -3.87
N GLU A 21 2.33 -8.53 -3.77
CA GLU A 21 1.50 -8.43 -4.98
C GLU A 21 1.51 -7.03 -5.58
N GLY A 22 1.46 -5.97 -4.76
CA GLY A 22 1.59 -4.59 -5.23
C GLY A 22 2.97 -4.30 -5.82
N LYS A 23 4.03 -4.80 -5.18
CA LYS A 23 5.39 -4.75 -5.70
C LYS A 23 5.53 -5.46 -7.07
N ASN A 24 4.81 -6.58 -7.27
CA ASN A 24 4.83 -7.30 -8.55
C ASN A 24 4.19 -6.47 -9.66
N ILE A 25 3.09 -5.76 -9.38
CA ILE A 25 2.47 -4.81 -10.32
C ILE A 25 3.48 -3.71 -10.66
N TYR A 26 4.09 -3.08 -9.65
CA TYR A 26 5.12 -2.07 -9.87
C TYR A 26 6.26 -2.60 -10.77
N ASN A 27 6.85 -3.74 -10.45
CA ASN A 27 7.95 -4.31 -11.21
C ASN A 27 7.59 -4.64 -12.67
N LYS A 28 6.34 -5.04 -12.91
CA LYS A 28 5.85 -5.38 -14.24
C LYS A 28 5.74 -4.16 -15.14
N TYR A 29 5.36 -3.00 -14.59
CA TYR A 29 5.00 -1.82 -15.39
C TYR A 29 5.97 -0.66 -15.28
N SER A 30 6.85 -0.60 -14.27
CA SER A 30 7.73 0.55 -13.98
C SER A 30 8.72 0.92 -15.10
N GLY A 31 9.02 0.00 -16.02
CA GLY A 31 9.84 0.27 -17.21
C GLY A 31 9.04 0.55 -18.48
N GLY A 32 7.72 0.71 -18.38
CA GLY A 32 6.83 0.92 -19.53
C GLY A 32 6.96 2.30 -20.16
N LYS A 33 6.53 2.41 -21.42
CA LYS A 33 6.42 3.71 -22.09
C LYS A 33 5.24 4.48 -21.50
N ASN A 34 5.39 5.80 -21.30
CA ASN A 34 4.39 6.66 -20.68
C ASN A 34 3.98 6.18 -19.26
N VAL A 35 4.95 5.67 -18.53
CA VAL A 35 4.82 5.28 -17.14
C VAL A 35 5.86 6.03 -16.33
N SER A 36 5.42 6.84 -15.37
CA SER A 36 6.27 7.39 -14.32
C SER A 36 6.23 6.45 -13.12
N ALA A 37 7.38 6.13 -12.56
CA ALA A 37 7.48 5.16 -11.48
C ALA A 37 8.35 5.68 -10.34
N VAL A 38 7.90 5.50 -9.09
CA VAL A 38 8.64 5.85 -7.88
C VAL A 38 8.73 4.63 -6.97
N TYR A 39 9.93 4.36 -6.47
CA TYR A 39 10.17 3.39 -5.42
C TYR A 39 10.93 4.03 -4.27
N ILE A 40 10.40 3.84 -3.05
CA ILE A 40 11.09 4.22 -1.82
C ILE A 40 11.38 2.96 -1.01
N SER A 41 12.65 2.76 -0.69
CA SER A 41 13.13 1.55 -0.01
C SER A 41 12.86 1.58 1.50
N PRO A 42 12.84 0.41 2.17
CA PRO A 42 12.77 0.34 3.63
C PRO A 42 13.88 1.13 4.34
N SER A 43 15.08 1.17 3.74
CA SER A 43 16.21 1.92 4.30
C SER A 43 15.96 3.42 4.31
N MET A 44 15.27 3.94 3.28
CA MET A 44 14.90 5.36 3.22
C MET A 44 13.86 5.70 4.29
N PHE A 45 12.85 4.85 4.49
CA PHE A 45 11.87 5.06 5.57
C PHE A 45 12.50 5.04 6.95
N LYS A 46 13.47 4.16 7.19
CA LYS A 46 14.23 4.15 8.45
C LYS A 46 15.01 5.43 8.67
N LEU A 47 15.60 6.00 7.62
CA LEU A 47 16.29 7.29 7.70
C LEU A 47 15.31 8.42 8.01
N ILE A 48 14.17 8.47 7.31
CA ILE A 48 13.12 9.47 7.55
C ILE A 48 12.55 9.33 8.96
N GLY A 49 12.22 8.13 9.41
CA GLY A 49 11.66 7.88 10.74
C GLY A 49 12.62 8.15 11.90
N GLN A 50 13.91 8.40 11.64
CA GLN A 50 14.91 8.83 12.65
C GLN A 50 15.03 10.35 12.73
N LEU A 51 14.36 11.10 11.84
CA LEU A 51 14.36 12.56 11.92
C LEU A 51 13.56 12.98 13.14
N PRO A 52 14.12 13.86 14.01
CA PRO A 52 13.35 14.49 15.07
C PRO A 52 12.27 15.37 14.43
N ASP A 53 11.15 15.50 15.11
CA ASP A 53 10.07 16.42 14.72
C ASP A 53 9.43 16.10 13.36
N LEU A 54 9.30 14.80 13.02
CA LEU A 54 8.49 14.38 11.87
C LEU A 54 7.01 14.46 12.25
N GLU A 55 6.48 15.66 12.19
CA GLU A 55 5.10 15.99 12.58
C GLU A 55 4.30 16.45 11.38
N ILE A 56 3.01 16.17 11.40
CA ILE A 56 2.03 16.76 10.50
C ILE A 56 1.05 17.60 11.31
N ASP A 57 0.73 18.77 10.78
CA ASP A 57 -0.29 19.63 11.38
C ASP A 57 -1.67 19.01 11.12
N THR A 58 -2.46 18.90 12.16
CA THR A 58 -3.83 18.43 12.08
C THR A 58 -4.79 19.61 11.91
N ALA A 59 -6.02 19.33 11.47
CA ALA A 59 -7.00 20.37 11.15
C ALA A 59 -7.40 21.23 12.37
N ASP A 60 -7.20 20.73 13.59
CA ASP A 60 -7.45 21.42 14.85
C ASP A 60 -6.27 22.28 15.33
N GLY A 61 -5.17 22.32 14.57
CA GLY A 61 -3.96 23.08 14.89
C GLY A 61 -3.00 22.36 15.86
N SER A 62 -3.28 21.09 16.19
CA SER A 62 -2.30 20.22 16.88
C SER A 62 -1.30 19.64 15.89
N SER A 63 -0.15 19.18 16.37
CA SER A 63 0.79 18.42 15.56
C SER A 63 0.84 16.96 16.02
N MET A 64 1.04 16.06 15.06
CA MET A 64 1.11 14.65 15.32
C MET A 64 2.40 14.05 14.77
N ASN A 65 3.11 13.32 15.63
CA ASN A 65 4.33 12.63 15.23
C ASN A 65 3.99 11.37 14.44
N ILE A 66 4.36 11.34 13.15
CA ILE A 66 4.16 10.21 12.23
C ILE A 66 5.41 9.33 12.06
N ALA A 67 6.50 9.62 12.75
CA ALA A 67 7.74 8.85 12.64
C ALA A 67 7.55 7.34 12.95
N PRO A 68 6.76 6.93 13.98
CA PRO A 68 6.51 5.52 14.24
C PRO A 68 5.83 4.80 13.07
N LEU A 69 4.85 5.45 12.43
CA LEU A 69 4.17 4.90 11.27
C LEU A 69 5.12 4.79 10.07
N ILE A 70 5.83 5.85 9.74
CA ILE A 70 6.80 5.89 8.63
C ILE A 70 7.89 4.82 8.80
N SER A 71 8.39 4.61 10.02
CA SER A 71 9.42 3.62 10.31
C SER A 71 8.95 2.17 10.13
N SER A 72 7.64 1.93 10.16
CA SER A 72 7.03 0.62 9.93
C SER A 72 6.92 0.25 8.44
N PHE A 73 7.11 1.21 7.52
CA PHE A 73 6.99 0.98 6.08
C PHE A 73 8.17 0.14 5.57
N GLN A 74 7.85 -0.83 4.73
CA GLN A 74 8.79 -1.75 4.09
C GLN A 74 8.96 -1.50 2.59
N GLY A 75 8.13 -0.65 2.02
CA GLY A 75 8.22 -0.24 0.63
C GLY A 75 7.09 0.68 0.23
N PHE A 76 7.40 1.62 -0.64
CA PHE A 76 6.44 2.47 -1.33
C PHE A 76 6.68 2.33 -2.83
N TYR A 77 5.63 2.03 -3.56
CA TYR A 77 5.64 1.79 -4.99
C TYR A 77 4.55 2.64 -5.62
N MET A 78 4.91 3.48 -6.57
CA MET A 78 3.95 4.33 -7.27
C MET A 78 4.16 4.18 -8.77
N LEU A 79 3.07 4.07 -9.50
CA LEU A 79 2.99 4.16 -10.95
C LEU A 79 1.99 5.26 -11.31
N ASP A 80 2.37 6.11 -12.23
CA ASP A 80 1.50 7.09 -12.88
C ASP A 80 1.53 6.79 -14.38
N VAL A 81 0.37 6.49 -14.96
CA VAL A 81 0.26 5.89 -16.29
C VAL A 81 -0.80 6.58 -17.11
N SER A 82 -0.41 7.07 -18.29
CA SER A 82 -1.30 7.71 -19.25
C SER A 82 -1.53 6.90 -20.54
N ASP A 83 -0.85 5.74 -20.70
CA ASP A 83 -1.06 4.87 -21.87
C ASP A 83 -2.29 3.98 -21.67
N PRO A 84 -3.34 4.09 -22.54
CA PRO A 84 -4.59 3.33 -22.37
C PRO A 84 -4.41 1.80 -22.38
N ALA A 85 -3.44 1.27 -23.13
CA ALA A 85 -3.19 -0.16 -23.19
C ALA A 85 -2.55 -0.67 -21.89
N VAL A 86 -1.65 0.14 -21.30
CA VAL A 86 -1.04 -0.15 -20.01
C VAL A 86 -2.06 -0.02 -18.90
N ILE A 87 -2.91 1.03 -18.91
CA ILE A 87 -4.02 1.22 -17.96
C ILE A 87 -4.93 0.00 -17.94
N SER A 88 -5.38 -0.46 -19.11
CA SER A 88 -6.23 -1.65 -19.21
C SER A 88 -5.57 -2.89 -18.59
N SER A 89 -4.27 -3.05 -18.79
CA SER A 89 -3.50 -4.19 -18.26
C SER A 89 -3.31 -4.10 -16.74
N ILE A 90 -3.03 -2.90 -16.22
CA ILE A 90 -2.93 -2.66 -14.76
C ILE A 90 -4.26 -2.92 -14.09
N ASN A 91 -5.37 -2.40 -14.61
CA ASN A 91 -6.70 -2.62 -14.05
C ASN A 91 -7.03 -4.12 -13.97
N LYS A 92 -6.68 -4.90 -14.98
CA LYS A 92 -6.86 -6.36 -14.97
C LYS A 92 -6.02 -7.05 -13.89
N ASP A 93 -4.75 -6.65 -13.74
CA ASP A 93 -3.86 -7.23 -12.74
C ASP A 93 -4.28 -6.84 -11.32
N VAL A 94 -4.71 -5.60 -11.11
CA VAL A 94 -5.25 -5.12 -9.83
C VAL A 94 -6.53 -5.87 -9.47
N ALA A 95 -7.47 -6.01 -10.40
CA ALA A 95 -8.70 -6.78 -10.18
C ALA A 95 -8.39 -8.24 -9.83
N ALA A 96 -7.41 -8.86 -10.50
CA ALA A 96 -6.95 -10.22 -10.19
C ALA A 96 -6.31 -10.31 -8.80
N MET A 97 -5.55 -9.31 -8.38
CA MET A 97 -4.95 -9.22 -7.05
C MET A 97 -6.04 -9.14 -5.97
N ILE A 98 -7.00 -8.22 -6.12
CA ILE A 98 -8.08 -8.00 -5.17
C ILE A 98 -8.99 -9.23 -5.07
N SER A 99 -9.30 -9.87 -6.20
CA SER A 99 -10.19 -11.06 -6.24
C SER A 99 -9.67 -12.28 -5.49
N LYS A 100 -8.38 -12.31 -5.13
CA LYS A 100 -7.81 -13.36 -4.28
C LYS A 100 -8.30 -13.32 -2.83
N GLY A 101 -9.14 -12.33 -2.47
CA GLY A 101 -9.86 -12.26 -1.21
C GLY A 101 -9.02 -11.85 0.01
N LYS A 102 -7.83 -11.28 -0.22
CA LYS A 102 -6.93 -10.81 0.86
C LYS A 102 -7.05 -9.32 1.12
N TYR A 103 -7.69 -8.58 0.21
CA TYR A 103 -7.83 -7.14 0.28
C TYR A 103 -9.25 -6.75 0.66
N GLU A 104 -9.36 -5.83 1.59
CA GLU A 104 -10.59 -5.21 2.06
C GLU A 104 -10.69 -3.79 1.48
N LEU A 105 -11.83 -3.46 0.87
CA LEU A 105 -12.12 -2.10 0.41
C LEU A 105 -12.43 -1.23 1.62
N LEU A 106 -11.61 -0.19 1.83
CA LEU A 106 -11.81 0.80 2.89
C LEU A 106 -12.62 1.98 2.41
N MET A 107 -12.39 2.43 1.19
CA MET A 107 -13.01 3.63 0.64
C MET A 107 -13.16 3.50 -0.87
N GLU A 108 -14.29 3.98 -1.39
CA GLU A 108 -14.53 4.21 -2.81
C GLU A 108 -15.14 5.60 -2.97
N MET A 109 -14.61 6.38 -3.91
CA MET A 109 -15.15 7.67 -4.31
C MET A 109 -15.32 7.68 -5.83
N LYS A 110 -16.46 8.17 -6.29
CA LYS A 110 -16.78 8.37 -7.71
C LYS A 110 -17.36 9.76 -7.89
N ASP A 111 -16.73 10.56 -8.73
CA ASP A 111 -17.16 11.93 -9.02
C ASP A 111 -16.85 12.30 -10.48
N GLU A 112 -17.88 12.58 -11.29
CA GLU A 112 -17.83 13.11 -12.66
C GLU A 112 -16.76 12.51 -13.61
N GLY A 113 -16.36 11.26 -13.38
CA GLY A 113 -15.33 10.54 -14.16
C GLY A 113 -14.06 10.23 -13.38
N ASP A 114 -13.89 10.84 -12.22
CA ASP A 114 -12.83 10.51 -11.27
C ASP A 114 -13.24 9.33 -10.41
N HIS A 115 -12.30 8.43 -10.18
CA HIS A 115 -12.51 7.24 -9.34
C HIS A 115 -11.32 7.01 -8.43
N LEU A 116 -11.58 6.88 -7.13
CA LEU A 116 -10.58 6.54 -6.13
C LEU A 116 -11.04 5.30 -5.37
N GLU A 117 -10.17 4.34 -5.24
CA GLU A 117 -10.34 3.16 -4.40
C GLU A 117 -9.16 2.99 -3.45
N ILE A 118 -9.44 2.69 -2.21
CA ILE A 118 -8.43 2.40 -1.19
C ILE A 118 -8.71 1.03 -0.61
N TYR A 119 -7.72 0.15 -0.71
CA TYR A 119 -7.76 -1.20 -0.18
C TYR A 119 -6.70 -1.41 0.89
N THR A 120 -6.95 -2.32 1.80
CA THR A 120 -5.98 -2.79 2.79
C THR A 120 -5.90 -4.31 2.80
N CYS A 121 -4.75 -4.81 3.18
CA CYS A 121 -4.50 -6.22 3.45
C CYS A 121 -3.83 -6.36 4.81
N GLY A 122 -4.21 -7.38 5.58
CA GLY A 122 -3.66 -7.63 6.90
C GLY A 122 -4.65 -8.39 7.80
N ASN A 123 -4.59 -8.12 9.08
CA ASN A 123 -5.46 -8.71 10.09
C ASN A 123 -5.99 -7.64 11.06
N GLU A 124 -6.67 -8.06 12.13
CA GLU A 124 -7.27 -7.15 13.12
C GLU A 124 -6.25 -6.26 13.86
N LYS A 125 -4.96 -6.62 13.86
CA LYS A 125 -3.91 -5.90 14.59
C LYS A 125 -2.92 -5.19 13.66
N ILE A 126 -2.57 -5.84 12.55
CA ILE A 126 -1.51 -5.39 11.65
C ILE A 126 -2.07 -5.21 10.25
N ILE A 127 -1.76 -4.08 9.65
CA ILE A 127 -1.94 -3.82 8.23
C ILE A 127 -0.60 -4.09 7.54
N GLU A 128 -0.63 -4.97 6.54
CA GLU A 128 0.54 -5.39 5.79
C GLU A 128 0.73 -4.60 4.50
N SER A 129 -0.37 -4.08 3.95
CA SER A 129 -0.35 -3.32 2.70
C SER A 129 -1.55 -2.38 2.58
N PHE A 130 -1.30 -1.19 2.03
CA PHE A 130 -2.30 -0.28 1.48
C PHE A 130 -2.15 -0.18 -0.02
N ILE A 131 -3.28 -0.19 -0.72
CA ILE A 131 -3.36 0.05 -2.16
C ILE A 131 -4.28 1.23 -2.40
N PHE A 132 -3.78 2.22 -3.13
CA PHE A 132 -4.54 3.37 -3.62
C PHE A 132 -4.59 3.29 -5.13
N ILE A 133 -5.77 3.42 -5.70
CA ILE A 133 -6.00 3.43 -7.13
C ILE A 133 -6.83 4.67 -7.42
N ALA A 134 -6.24 5.64 -8.08
CA ALA A 134 -6.93 6.82 -8.56
C ALA A 134 -6.92 6.84 -10.08
N SER A 135 -8.05 7.11 -10.70
CA SER A 135 -8.18 7.24 -12.15
C SER A 135 -9.05 8.42 -12.51
N ASP A 136 -8.67 9.08 -13.59
CA ASP A 136 -9.38 10.20 -14.19
C ASP A 136 -9.35 10.10 -15.73
N SER A 137 -9.69 11.21 -16.44
CA SER A 137 -9.63 11.28 -17.90
C SER A 137 -8.22 11.17 -18.47
N ASP A 138 -7.19 11.48 -17.68
CA ASP A 138 -5.80 11.61 -18.13
C ASP A 138 -4.99 10.33 -17.87
N GLY A 139 -5.42 9.51 -16.90
CA GLY A 139 -4.68 8.31 -16.59
C GLY A 139 -5.12 7.52 -15.36
N ILE A 140 -4.19 6.71 -14.87
CA ILE A 140 -4.33 5.98 -13.61
C ILE A 140 -3.07 6.15 -12.76
N GLN A 141 -3.28 6.38 -11.48
CA GLN A 141 -2.26 6.32 -10.46
C GLN A 141 -2.49 5.10 -9.59
N PHE A 142 -1.48 4.26 -9.50
CA PHE A 142 -1.44 3.11 -8.60
C PHE A 142 -0.37 3.36 -7.54
N ILE A 143 -0.75 3.28 -6.26
CA ILE A 143 0.17 3.39 -5.13
C ILE A 143 0.01 2.15 -4.25
N CYS A 144 1.13 1.53 -3.90
CA CYS A 144 1.18 0.46 -2.92
C CYS A 144 2.17 0.83 -1.81
N ILE A 145 1.74 0.72 -0.56
CA ILE A 145 2.56 0.90 0.63
C ILE A 145 2.57 -0.42 1.38
N ASP A 146 3.71 -1.09 1.41
CA ASP A 146 3.91 -2.31 2.20
C ASP A 146 4.54 -1.96 3.54
N GLY A 147 4.16 -2.69 4.60
CA GLY A 147 4.70 -2.48 5.94
C GLY A 147 4.10 -3.42 6.97
N MET A 148 4.52 -3.23 8.22
CA MET A 148 3.93 -3.90 9.39
C MET A 148 3.36 -2.80 10.30
N MET A 149 2.27 -2.20 9.85
CA MET A 149 1.67 -1.03 10.49
C MET A 149 0.68 -1.49 11.58
N ASP A 150 0.83 -0.99 12.79
CA ASP A 150 -0.16 -1.24 13.84
C ASP A 150 -1.47 -0.52 13.48
N ARG A 151 -2.56 -1.26 13.46
CA ARG A 151 -3.89 -0.70 13.12
C ARG A 151 -4.32 0.39 14.07
N LYS A 152 -3.97 0.29 15.36
CA LYS A 152 -4.29 1.31 16.36
C LYS A 152 -3.53 2.61 16.14
N ASP A 153 -2.27 2.54 15.71
CA ASP A 153 -1.50 3.74 15.39
C ASP A 153 -2.14 4.49 14.23
N LEU A 154 -2.59 3.76 13.20
CA LEU A 154 -3.31 4.34 12.09
C LEU A 154 -4.68 4.92 12.50
N GLU A 155 -5.45 4.20 13.31
CA GLU A 155 -6.73 4.69 13.84
C GLU A 155 -6.55 5.98 14.64
N ASN A 156 -5.53 6.06 15.49
CA ASN A 156 -5.21 7.26 16.25
C ASN A 156 -4.89 8.45 15.33
N ILE A 157 -4.14 8.19 14.25
CA ILE A 157 -3.83 9.20 13.23
C ILE A 157 -5.12 9.71 12.59
N LEU A 158 -5.98 8.82 12.14
CA LEU A 158 -7.24 9.19 11.48
C LEU A 158 -8.19 9.95 12.41
N ILE A 159 -8.31 9.52 13.67
CA ILE A 159 -9.20 10.18 14.65
C ILE A 159 -8.71 11.61 14.91
N ASN A 160 -7.41 11.80 15.10
CA ASN A 160 -6.83 13.10 15.39
C ASN A 160 -6.79 14.05 14.17
N SER A 161 -6.91 13.51 12.95
CA SER A 161 -6.95 14.34 11.72
C SER A 161 -8.35 14.83 11.36
N VAL A 162 -9.41 14.35 12.02
CA VAL A 162 -10.82 14.66 11.68
C VAL A 162 -11.48 15.57 12.73
N GLN A 163 -10.83 15.83 13.86
CA GLN A 163 -11.31 16.80 14.86
C GLN A 163 -10.77 18.18 14.55
#